data_665cd5a579052bd6f27c95b5b43751ed
#
_entry.id   665cd5a579052bd6f27c95b5b43751ed
#
_cell.length_a   1.000
_cell.length_b   1.000
_cell.length_c   1.000
_cell.angle_alpha   90.00
_cell.angle_beta   90.00
_cell.angle_gamma   90.00
#
_symmetry.space_group_name_H-M   'P 1'
#
loop_
_entity.id
_entity.type
_entity.pdbx_description
1 polymer ?
#
loop_
_entity_poly.entity_id
_entity_poly.type
_entity_poly.pdbx_seq_one_letter_code
_entity_poly.pdbx_strand_id
1 'polypeptide(L)'
;NNKFIECSQLLSKCRVAHIAAIGNTTPIALDLSFRLGRFGISTFSSPIPEFYLNSVALGNENDVLIAISKSGMARQVLHAATTAKNKGMKIILITEEKSSPLVSLADYILSSNEDHPLFSDFGAPSSHLNELAICDALLFFIKNEKQLSESIPEETDNHIQDVELLISDSKL
;
A
#
# COMPACT_ATOMS: atom_id res chain seq x y z
N ASN A 1 8.82 -2.00 -14.15
CA ASN A 1 9.39 -2.90 -13.13
C ASN A 1 10.27 -2.18 -12.10
N ASN A 2 11.11 -1.20 -12.48
CA ASN A 2 11.99 -0.52 -11.53
C ASN A 2 11.24 0.16 -10.37
N LYS A 3 10.11 0.80 -10.64
CA LYS A 3 9.32 1.49 -9.59
C LYS A 3 8.82 0.52 -8.51
N PHE A 4 8.37 -0.68 -8.89
CA PHE A 4 7.93 -1.70 -7.92
C PHE A 4 9.09 -2.19 -7.05
N ILE A 5 10.28 -2.36 -7.63
CA ILE A 5 11.49 -2.73 -6.89
C ILE A 5 11.86 -1.63 -5.89
N GLU A 6 11.88 -0.37 -6.31
CA GLU A 6 12.18 0.75 -5.43
C GLU A 6 11.15 0.88 -4.30
N CYS A 7 9.86 0.71 -4.59
CA CYS A 7 8.80 0.72 -3.58
C CYS A 7 8.92 -0.46 -2.61
N SER A 8 9.25 -1.66 -3.09
CA SER A 8 9.44 -2.84 -2.22
C SER A 8 10.62 -2.65 -1.27
N GLN A 9 11.74 -2.11 -1.75
CA GLN A 9 12.92 -1.77 -0.96
C GLN A 9 12.63 -0.71 0.10
N LEU A 10 11.86 0.29 -0.27
CA LEU A 10 11.44 1.34 0.64
C LEU A 10 10.55 0.78 1.76
N LEU A 11 9.56 -0.04 1.42
CA LEU A 11 8.64 -0.64 2.38
C LEU A 11 9.33 -1.66 3.30
N SER A 12 10.29 -2.42 2.78
CA SER A 12 11.05 -3.39 3.59
C SER A 12 11.93 -2.73 4.66
N LYS A 13 12.26 -1.44 4.49
CA LYS A 13 13.15 -0.69 5.39
C LYS A 13 12.42 0.36 6.23
N CYS A 14 11.16 0.67 5.93
CA CYS A 14 10.44 1.70 6.65
C CYS A 14 10.12 1.27 8.10
N ARG A 15 9.98 2.25 8.99
CA ARG A 15 9.55 2.03 10.36
C ARG A 15 8.07 1.66 10.42
N VAL A 16 7.22 2.42 9.73
CA VAL A 16 5.77 2.18 9.61
C VAL A 16 5.32 2.58 8.21
N ALA A 17 4.52 1.74 7.57
CA ALA A 17 3.77 2.08 6.37
C ALA A 17 2.35 2.54 6.75
N HIS A 18 2.09 3.85 6.67
CA HIS A 18 0.76 4.41 6.82
C HIS A 18 -0.01 4.24 5.52
N ILE A 19 -1.26 3.76 5.57
CA ILE A 19 -2.06 3.55 4.37
C ILE A 19 -3.32 4.41 4.45
N ALA A 20 -3.44 5.36 3.54
CA ALA A 20 -4.55 6.30 3.48
C ALA A 20 -5.44 5.99 2.27
N ALA A 21 -6.71 5.76 2.54
CA ALA A 21 -7.76 5.55 1.55
C ALA A 21 -9.11 6.01 2.11
N ILE A 22 -10.09 6.24 1.24
CA ILE A 22 -11.44 6.59 1.66
C ILE A 22 -12.49 6.00 0.71
N GLY A 23 -13.67 5.70 1.26
CA GLY A 23 -14.78 5.15 0.48
C GLY A 23 -14.45 3.76 -0.07
N ASN A 24 -14.68 3.57 -1.37
CA ASN A 24 -14.53 2.26 -2.02
C ASN A 24 -13.09 1.71 -2.05
N THR A 25 -12.08 2.55 -1.85
CA THR A 25 -10.68 2.11 -1.77
C THR A 25 -10.26 1.69 -0.36
N THR A 26 -11.08 1.95 0.66
CA THR A 26 -10.80 1.56 2.06
C THR A 26 -10.60 0.05 2.23
N PRO A 27 -11.43 -0.84 1.64
CA PRO A 27 -11.20 -2.28 1.75
C PRO A 27 -9.84 -2.73 1.20
N ILE A 28 -9.38 -2.08 0.11
CA ILE A 28 -8.07 -2.37 -0.48
C ILE A 28 -6.94 -1.97 0.47
N ALA A 29 -7.06 -0.82 1.12
CA ALA A 29 -6.08 -0.35 2.09
C ALA A 29 -5.98 -1.30 3.30
N LEU A 30 -7.11 -1.82 3.79
CA LEU A 30 -7.16 -2.77 4.89
C LEU A 30 -6.56 -4.13 4.49
N ASP A 31 -6.89 -4.64 3.30
CA ASP A 31 -6.29 -5.86 2.75
C ASP A 31 -4.78 -5.73 2.59
N LEU A 32 -4.32 -4.64 1.98
CA LEU A 32 -2.89 -4.37 1.81
C LEU A 32 -2.17 -4.27 3.15
N SER A 33 -2.77 -3.59 4.14
CA SER A 33 -2.23 -3.48 5.50
C SER A 33 -2.05 -4.86 6.15
N PHE A 34 -3.08 -5.69 6.09
CA PHE A 34 -3.04 -7.06 6.61
C PHE A 34 -1.94 -7.88 5.94
N ARG A 35 -1.87 -7.83 4.61
CA ARG A 35 -0.92 -8.63 3.83
C ARG A 35 0.53 -8.17 3.99
N LEU A 36 0.78 -6.86 4.12
CA LEU A 36 2.11 -6.32 4.45
C LEU A 36 2.56 -6.75 5.84
N GLY A 37 1.63 -6.79 6.81
CA GLY A 37 1.89 -7.30 8.15
C GLY A 37 2.39 -8.74 8.17
N ARG A 38 1.90 -9.61 7.26
CA ARG A 38 2.37 -10.99 7.10
C ARG A 38 3.83 -11.07 6.64
N PHE A 39 4.35 -10.04 5.99
CA PHE A 39 5.77 -9.89 5.64
C PHE A 39 6.59 -9.19 6.74
N GLY A 40 6.01 -8.98 7.93
CA GLY A 40 6.69 -8.31 9.05
C GLY A 40 6.86 -6.80 8.86
N ILE A 41 6.13 -6.19 7.92
CA ILE A 41 6.13 -4.74 7.74
C ILE A 41 5.08 -4.15 8.67
N SER A 42 5.49 -3.28 9.58
CA SER A 42 4.57 -2.55 10.45
C SER A 42 3.71 -1.61 9.63
N THR A 43 2.39 -1.72 9.77
CA THR A 43 1.44 -0.90 9.01
C THR A 43 0.43 -0.22 9.92
N PHE A 44 -0.13 0.88 9.45
CA PHE A 44 -1.31 1.50 10.03
C PHE A 44 -2.31 1.86 8.94
N SER A 45 -3.54 1.35 9.05
CA SER A 45 -4.66 1.69 8.20
C SER A 45 -5.94 1.76 9.02
N SER A 46 -6.91 2.57 8.61
CA SER A 46 -8.20 2.69 9.29
C SER A 46 -9.29 3.10 8.30
N PRO A 47 -10.53 2.58 8.44
CA PRO A 47 -11.68 3.08 7.69
C PRO A 47 -12.10 4.49 8.13
N ILE A 48 -11.61 4.96 9.27
CA ILE A 48 -11.89 6.29 9.82
C ILE A 48 -10.72 7.21 9.48
N PRO A 49 -10.93 8.24 8.63
CA PRO A 49 -9.84 9.09 8.14
C PRO A 49 -9.05 9.78 9.25
N GLU A 50 -9.70 10.21 10.33
CA GLU A 50 -9.06 10.86 11.47
C GLU A 50 -7.96 10.01 12.09
N PHE A 51 -8.10 8.67 12.06
CA PHE A 51 -7.14 7.77 12.66
C PHE A 51 -5.86 7.68 11.85
N TYR A 52 -5.95 7.49 10.52
CA TYR A 52 -4.73 7.48 9.71
C TYR A 52 -4.11 8.88 9.58
N LEU A 53 -4.90 9.95 9.58
CA LEU A 53 -4.39 11.33 9.61
C LEU A 53 -3.58 11.59 10.88
N ASN A 54 -4.10 11.16 12.05
CA ASN A 54 -3.38 11.26 13.32
C ASN A 54 -2.09 10.42 13.30
N SER A 55 -2.16 9.20 12.76
CA SER A 55 -0.98 8.33 12.65
C SER A 55 0.12 8.96 11.78
N VAL A 56 -0.24 9.52 10.62
CA VAL A 56 0.69 10.24 9.74
C VAL A 56 1.27 11.47 10.44
N ALA A 57 0.45 12.24 11.17
CA ALA A 57 0.90 13.43 11.89
C ALA A 57 1.91 13.12 13.00
N LEU A 58 1.84 11.93 13.61
CA LEU A 58 2.77 11.44 14.63
C LEU A 58 3.99 10.72 14.05
N GLY A 59 4.03 10.50 12.73
CA GLY A 59 5.13 9.85 12.05
C GLY A 59 6.33 10.75 11.76
N ASN A 60 7.34 10.19 11.10
CA ASN A 60 8.60 10.88 10.76
C ASN A 60 9.12 10.41 9.38
N GLU A 61 10.29 10.92 8.99
CA GLU A 61 10.94 10.67 7.70
C GLU A 61 11.32 9.20 7.43
N ASN A 62 11.33 8.34 8.45
CA ASN A 62 11.58 6.90 8.29
C ASN A 62 10.30 6.11 8.02
N ASP A 63 9.15 6.79 7.99
CA ASP A 63 7.88 6.21 7.63
C ASP A 63 7.59 6.40 6.15
N VAL A 64 6.65 5.61 5.64
CA VAL A 64 6.16 5.70 4.27
C VAL A 64 4.65 5.90 4.29
N LEU A 65 4.14 6.76 3.42
CA LEU A 65 2.72 6.84 3.15
C LEU A 65 2.40 6.08 1.85
N ILE A 66 1.47 5.13 1.92
CA ILE A 66 0.80 4.56 0.76
C ILE A 66 -0.57 5.25 0.64
N ALA A 67 -0.75 6.04 -0.40
CA ALA A 67 -2.01 6.70 -0.71
C ALA A 67 -2.73 5.93 -1.82
N ILE A 68 -3.99 5.54 -1.59
CA ILE A 68 -4.81 4.82 -2.58
C ILE A 68 -6.00 5.71 -2.94
N SER A 69 -6.02 6.20 -4.18
CA SER A 69 -7.08 7.07 -4.66
C SER A 69 -7.22 6.96 -6.18
N LYS A 70 -8.28 6.32 -6.66
CA LYS A 70 -8.53 6.11 -8.09
C LYS A 70 -8.51 7.44 -8.87
N SER A 71 -9.22 8.46 -8.40
CA SER A 71 -9.30 9.79 -9.02
C SER A 71 -8.15 10.73 -8.64
N GLY A 72 -7.32 10.39 -7.66
CA GLY A 72 -6.30 11.30 -7.14
C GLY A 72 -6.82 12.58 -6.47
N MET A 73 -8.13 12.66 -6.18
CA MET A 73 -8.83 13.88 -5.71
C MET A 73 -9.39 13.77 -4.29
N ALA A 74 -9.25 12.62 -3.64
CA ALA A 74 -9.81 12.37 -2.31
C ALA A 74 -9.21 13.33 -1.26
N ARG A 75 -10.02 14.24 -0.72
CA ARG A 75 -9.56 15.33 0.18
C ARG A 75 -8.81 14.81 1.40
N GLN A 76 -9.32 13.77 2.05
CA GLN A 76 -8.69 13.20 3.25
C GLN A 76 -7.34 12.54 2.93
N VAL A 77 -7.25 11.87 1.78
CA VAL A 77 -6.01 11.26 1.30
C VAL A 77 -5.00 12.36 0.91
N LEU A 78 -5.48 13.43 0.28
CA LEU A 78 -4.64 14.60 -0.05
C LEU A 78 -4.10 15.27 1.24
N HIS A 79 -4.92 15.38 2.27
CA HIS A 79 -4.48 15.91 3.58
C HIS A 79 -3.39 15.01 4.19
N ALA A 80 -3.59 13.67 4.16
CA ALA A 80 -2.56 12.73 4.63
C ALA A 80 -1.26 12.88 3.84
N ALA A 81 -1.33 12.98 2.50
CA ALA A 81 -0.16 13.15 1.65
C ALA A 81 0.58 14.47 1.89
N THR A 82 -0.16 15.58 2.08
CA THR A 82 0.45 16.86 2.44
C THR A 82 1.16 16.80 3.79
N THR A 83 0.52 16.17 4.78
CA THR A 83 1.12 15.99 6.12
C THR A 83 2.36 15.10 6.04
N ALA A 84 2.30 13.98 5.31
CA ALA A 84 3.43 13.08 5.11
C ALA A 84 4.62 13.80 4.43
N LYS A 85 4.36 14.61 3.41
CA LYS A 85 5.39 15.41 2.72
C LYS A 85 6.07 16.37 3.69
N ASN A 86 5.30 17.05 4.54
CA ASN A 86 5.84 17.98 5.56
C ASN A 86 6.65 17.26 6.65
N LYS A 87 6.41 15.96 6.86
CA LYS A 87 7.17 15.10 7.77
C LYS A 87 8.40 14.44 7.12
N GLY A 88 8.63 14.67 5.84
CA GLY A 88 9.74 14.07 5.09
C GLY A 88 9.52 12.62 4.68
N MET A 89 8.31 12.09 4.84
CA MET A 89 7.98 10.73 4.42
C MET A 89 8.04 10.60 2.91
N LYS A 90 8.41 9.42 2.43
CA LYS A 90 8.21 9.02 1.04
C LYS A 90 6.76 8.63 0.81
N ILE A 91 6.23 9.01 -0.35
CA ILE A 91 4.83 8.82 -0.72
C ILE A 91 4.74 7.91 -1.94
N ILE A 92 4.10 6.76 -1.77
CA ILE A 92 3.71 5.84 -2.84
C ILE A 92 2.23 6.08 -3.13
N LEU A 93 1.89 6.48 -4.34
CA LEU A 93 0.51 6.70 -4.78
C LEU A 93 0.06 5.57 -5.70
N ILE A 94 -1.05 4.94 -5.36
CA ILE A 94 -1.77 4.00 -6.23
C ILE A 94 -2.97 4.74 -6.81
N THR A 95 -2.97 4.98 -8.14
CA THR A 95 -3.98 5.78 -8.82
C THR A 95 -4.10 5.40 -10.30
N GLU A 96 -5.24 5.68 -10.90
CA GLU A 96 -5.43 5.61 -12.37
C GLU A 96 -5.16 6.97 -13.05
N GLU A 97 -5.10 8.05 -12.27
CA GLU A 97 -4.92 9.40 -12.80
C GLU A 97 -3.45 9.72 -13.11
N LYS A 98 -3.24 10.35 -14.26
CA LYS A 98 -1.92 10.83 -14.70
C LYS A 98 -1.61 12.24 -14.22
N SER A 99 -2.65 12.99 -13.85
CA SER A 99 -2.55 14.38 -13.42
C SER A 99 -3.58 14.67 -12.34
N SER A 100 -3.11 14.88 -11.11
CA SER A 100 -3.96 15.21 -9.96
C SER A 100 -3.13 15.86 -8.86
N PRO A 101 -3.75 16.51 -7.87
CA PRO A 101 -3.03 17.03 -6.70
C PRO A 101 -2.20 15.97 -5.98
N LEU A 102 -2.68 14.73 -5.86
CA LEU A 102 -1.93 13.63 -5.25
C LEU A 102 -0.71 13.23 -6.08
N VAL A 103 -0.82 13.21 -7.40
CA VAL A 103 0.31 12.93 -8.32
C VAL A 103 1.45 13.92 -8.10
N SER A 104 1.14 15.20 -7.87
CA SER A 104 2.14 16.25 -7.63
C SER A 104 2.89 16.09 -6.30
N LEU A 105 2.32 15.38 -5.33
CA LEU A 105 2.94 15.14 -4.02
C LEU A 105 3.72 13.81 -3.95
N ALA A 106 3.38 12.85 -4.81
CA ALA A 106 3.93 11.50 -4.76
C ALA A 106 5.39 11.42 -5.20
N ASP A 107 6.19 10.63 -4.50
CA ASP A 107 7.54 10.25 -4.92
C ASP A 107 7.50 9.08 -5.92
N TYR A 108 6.55 8.16 -5.73
CA TYR A 108 6.32 7.00 -6.59
C TYR A 108 4.86 6.91 -6.98
N ILE A 109 4.59 6.72 -8.27
CA ILE A 109 3.24 6.54 -8.80
C ILE A 109 3.16 5.15 -9.41
N LEU A 110 2.28 4.32 -8.84
CA LEU A 110 1.93 3.01 -9.32
C LEU A 110 0.54 3.09 -9.97
N SER A 111 0.49 2.89 -11.27
CA SER A 111 -0.76 2.89 -12.04
C SER A 111 -0.76 1.75 -13.03
N SER A 112 -1.92 1.18 -13.28
CA SER A 112 -2.12 0.32 -14.44
C SER A 112 -2.24 1.24 -15.66
N ASN A 113 -1.25 1.21 -16.53
CA ASN A 113 -1.23 2.04 -17.76
C ASN A 113 -2.10 1.47 -18.88
N GLU A 114 -2.90 0.45 -18.62
CA GLU A 114 -3.65 -0.21 -19.65
C GLU A 114 -5.13 0.17 -19.55
N ASP A 115 -5.60 0.90 -20.57
CA ASP A 115 -7.00 0.90 -21.00
C ASP A 115 -7.35 -0.54 -21.41
N HIS A 116 -7.48 -1.45 -20.46
CA HIS A 116 -7.82 -2.83 -20.76
C HIS A 116 -9.34 -2.87 -21.00
N PRO A 117 -9.80 -3.14 -22.24
CA PRO A 117 -11.22 -3.11 -22.57
C PRO A 117 -12.05 -4.08 -21.72
N LEU A 118 -11.43 -5.16 -21.21
CA LEU A 118 -12.09 -6.13 -20.33
C LEU A 118 -12.55 -5.53 -18.98
N PHE A 119 -11.98 -4.42 -18.54
CA PHE A 119 -12.33 -3.80 -17.27
C PHE A 119 -13.16 -2.53 -17.43
N SER A 120 -13.12 -1.89 -18.60
CA SER A 120 -13.95 -0.73 -18.93
C SER A 120 -15.39 -1.12 -19.26
N ASP A 121 -15.61 -2.30 -19.86
CA ASP A 121 -16.91 -2.73 -20.39
C ASP A 121 -17.81 -3.44 -19.37
N PHE A 122 -17.30 -3.83 -18.19
CA PHE A 122 -18.14 -4.46 -17.17
C PHE A 122 -19.16 -3.51 -16.53
N GLY A 123 -19.23 -2.26 -16.96
CA GLY A 123 -20.27 -1.31 -16.55
C GLY A 123 -20.38 -1.05 -15.05
N ALA A 124 -19.45 -1.59 -14.26
CA ALA A 124 -19.38 -1.35 -12.83
C ALA A 124 -18.52 -0.08 -12.61
N PRO A 125 -19.14 1.07 -12.33
CA PRO A 125 -18.41 2.33 -12.14
C PRO A 125 -17.45 2.34 -10.95
N SER A 126 -17.29 1.22 -10.28
CA SER A 126 -16.49 1.04 -9.05
C SER A 126 -15.60 -0.20 -9.05
N SER A 127 -15.17 -0.70 -10.23
CA SER A 127 -14.17 -1.77 -10.26
C SER A 127 -12.84 -1.29 -9.67
N HIS A 128 -12.28 -2.06 -8.75
CA HIS A 128 -10.98 -1.82 -8.10
C HIS A 128 -9.96 -2.90 -8.45
N LEU A 129 -10.17 -3.63 -9.53
CA LEU A 129 -9.27 -4.70 -9.97
C LEU A 129 -7.86 -4.20 -10.27
N ASN A 130 -7.75 -2.98 -10.80
CA ASN A 130 -6.45 -2.37 -11.10
C ASN A 130 -5.65 -2.08 -9.82
N GLU A 131 -6.28 -1.47 -8.82
CA GLU A 131 -5.65 -1.19 -7.54
C GLU A 131 -5.25 -2.48 -6.82
N LEU A 132 -6.11 -3.51 -6.86
CA LEU A 132 -5.80 -4.83 -6.30
C LEU A 132 -4.63 -5.49 -7.03
N ALA A 133 -4.61 -5.45 -8.36
CA ALA A 133 -3.51 -6.01 -9.16
C ALA A 133 -2.17 -5.29 -8.87
N ILE A 134 -2.20 -3.98 -8.66
CA ILE A 134 -1.02 -3.20 -8.25
C ILE A 134 -0.56 -3.62 -6.86
N CYS A 135 -1.47 -3.80 -5.91
CA CYS A 135 -1.15 -4.30 -4.57
C CYS A 135 -0.53 -5.70 -4.62
N ASP A 136 -1.09 -6.61 -5.44
CA ASP A 136 -0.55 -7.95 -5.63
C ASP A 136 0.86 -7.93 -6.23
N ALA A 137 1.07 -7.09 -7.25
CA ALA A 137 2.39 -6.91 -7.84
C ALA A 137 3.40 -6.37 -6.80
N LEU A 138 3.01 -5.39 -6.00
CA LEU A 138 3.87 -4.83 -4.95
C LEU A 138 4.28 -5.90 -3.92
N LEU A 139 3.34 -6.70 -3.46
CA LEU A 139 3.58 -7.81 -2.52
C LEU A 139 4.47 -8.88 -3.12
N PHE A 140 4.31 -9.19 -4.42
CA PHE A 140 5.19 -10.11 -5.13
C PHE A 140 6.66 -9.62 -5.12
N PHE A 141 6.90 -8.33 -5.38
CA PHE A 141 8.24 -7.77 -5.34
C PHE A 141 8.82 -7.74 -3.91
N ILE A 142 8.00 -7.44 -2.90
CA ILE A 142 8.42 -7.51 -1.48
C ILE A 142 8.84 -8.92 -1.10
N LYS A 143 8.05 -9.94 -1.49
CA LYS A 143 8.39 -11.35 -1.25
C LYS A 143 9.74 -11.71 -1.87
N ASN A 144 9.94 -11.38 -3.15
CA ASN A 144 11.17 -11.71 -3.87
C ASN A 144 12.39 -10.99 -3.27
N GLU A 145 12.24 -9.76 -2.82
CA GLU A 145 13.32 -9.01 -2.20
C GLU A 145 13.75 -9.62 -0.87
N LYS A 146 12.79 -10.04 -0.05
CA LYS A 146 13.09 -10.76 1.20
C LYS A 146 13.81 -12.07 0.94
N GLN A 147 13.38 -12.87 -0.04
CA GLN A 147 14.06 -14.10 -0.42
C GLN A 147 15.49 -13.87 -0.93
N LEU A 148 15.76 -12.75 -1.62
CA LEU A 148 17.10 -12.40 -2.08
C LEU A 148 18.00 -11.86 -0.96
N SER A 149 17.41 -11.18 0.04
CA SER A 149 18.15 -10.71 1.22
C SER A 149 18.38 -11.81 2.25
N GLU A 150 17.57 -12.85 2.22
CA GLU A 150 17.62 -14.04 3.09
C GLU A 150 18.35 -15.22 2.43
N SER A 151 19.39 -14.97 1.65
CA SER A 151 20.40 -16.00 1.37
C SER A 151 21.16 -16.43 2.66
N ILE A 152 20.51 -16.35 3.83
CA ILE A 152 20.81 -16.78 5.19
C ILE A 152 19.48 -17.27 5.82
N PRO A 153 19.42 -18.30 6.72
CA PRO A 153 18.50 -19.43 6.63
C PRO A 153 17.09 -19.23 7.22
N GLU A 154 16.13 -19.98 6.67
CA GLU A 154 14.92 -20.64 7.28
C GLU A 154 14.00 -19.97 8.35
N GLU A 155 14.31 -18.81 8.95
CA GLU A 155 13.46 -18.29 10.05
C GLU A 155 12.22 -17.52 9.57
N THR A 156 12.19 -16.99 8.36
CA THR A 156 11.08 -16.13 7.89
C THR A 156 9.93 -16.93 7.30
N ASP A 157 10.19 -18.13 6.77
CA ASP A 157 9.14 -19.04 6.31
C ASP A 157 8.31 -19.53 7.51
N ASN A 158 8.95 -19.66 8.68
CA ASN A 158 8.28 -20.01 9.94
C ASN A 158 7.27 -18.91 10.36
N HIS A 159 7.56 -17.63 10.16
CA HIS A 159 6.66 -16.56 10.60
C HIS A 159 5.34 -16.51 9.81
N ILE A 160 5.40 -16.76 8.50
CA ILE A 160 4.20 -16.85 7.65
C ILE A 160 3.41 -18.10 8.01
N GLN A 161 4.10 -19.23 8.24
CA GLN A 161 3.48 -20.48 8.67
C GLN A 161 2.86 -20.36 10.06
N ASP A 162 3.53 -19.71 11.01
CA ASP A 162 3.01 -19.45 12.35
C ASP A 162 1.74 -18.60 12.33
N VAL A 163 1.70 -17.57 11.50
CA VAL A 163 0.50 -16.72 11.31
C VAL A 163 -0.62 -17.50 10.62
N GLU A 164 -0.32 -18.37 9.66
CA GLU A 164 -1.31 -19.23 8.99
C GLU A 164 -1.87 -20.28 9.96
N LEU A 165 -1.05 -20.85 10.83
CA LEU A 165 -1.48 -21.76 11.87
C LEU A 165 -2.41 -21.07 12.87
N LEU A 166 -2.05 -19.89 13.38
CA LEU A 166 -2.89 -19.11 14.29
C LEU A 166 -4.25 -18.75 13.68
N ILE A 167 -4.28 -18.46 12.36
CA ILE A 167 -5.53 -18.15 11.65
C ILE A 167 -6.34 -19.44 11.40
N SER A 168 -5.70 -20.57 11.16
CA SER A 168 -6.39 -21.86 10.95
C SER A 168 -7.04 -22.36 12.22
N ASP A 169 -6.39 -22.22 13.38
CA ASP A 169 -6.94 -22.60 14.68
C ASP A 169 -8.15 -21.74 15.10
N SER A 170 -8.29 -20.53 14.54
CA SER A 170 -9.45 -19.68 14.78
C SER A 170 -10.70 -20.07 13.97
N LYS A 171 -10.61 -21.09 13.11
CA LYS A 171 -11.72 -21.56 12.25
C LYS A 171 -12.45 -22.80 12.82
N LEU A 172 -12.13 -23.23 14.02
CA LEU A 172 -12.86 -24.21 14.81
C LEU A 172 -13.81 -23.48 15.74
#